data_1de288dc36f998e13acd5f20e91f93eb
#
_entry.id   1de288dc36f998e13acd5f20e91f93eb
#
_cell.length_a   1.000
_cell.length_b   1.000
_cell.length_c   1.000
_cell.angle_alpha   90.00
_cell.angle_beta   90.00
_cell.angle_gamma   90.00
#
_symmetry.space_group_name_H-M   'P 1'
#
loop_
_entity.id
_entity.type
_entity.pdbx_description
1 polymer ?
#
loop_
_entity_poly.entity_id
_entity_poly.type
_entity_poly.pdbx_seq_one_letter_code
_entity_poly.pdbx_strand_id
1 'polypeptide(L)'
;MNYDIIIIGGGLLGTATAYQLAKRKAGKILLLDGNEIASQASSRAACLLTRARTKPALMELVQETYDCIDEIEQLLGESLELQQCGSVTIASSEASLKGVEALESAANDFGIPNERISQKRVKELLPWINETAADVAVYMPTDAFIDSALLCSGYARAAKALGVELRTNCKVRSIQTEGGRISGVELPDGEMISAPVVVNAAGSWANLLMRPLGVGLPFTPVRSHFWITGIDKQRFPVNHPFSVIPDARAFTRSDVGALIIGLRESQCQSFDPSTMTDQLQDFDFNKAAKWEVLDECAPLLKRFLPDIEDLGIAHYMAGPSCYVPDAMFIIGPVSKYEGLFTVTGCCGGGVAAGGGMGRLAAELITGEKPFVSPGLFAPERFGEVDPFSAEFQKRCADARSNKKGG
;
A
#
# COMPACT_ATOMS: atom_id res chain seq x y z
N MET A 1 -11.26 15.53 26.40
CA MET A 1 -11.43 16.53 25.31
C MET A 1 -12.35 15.92 24.27
N ASN A 2 -13.22 16.70 23.68
CA ASN A 2 -14.14 16.19 22.67
C ASN A 2 -13.63 16.53 21.26
N TYR A 3 -13.64 15.54 20.40
CA TYR A 3 -13.37 15.66 18.96
C TYR A 3 -14.62 15.25 18.20
N ASP A 4 -14.71 15.62 16.93
CA ASP A 4 -15.77 15.14 16.05
C ASP A 4 -15.35 13.80 15.42
N ILE A 5 -14.03 13.64 15.13
CA ILE A 5 -13.49 12.45 14.50
C ILE A 5 -12.16 12.08 15.17
N ILE A 6 -11.99 10.80 15.50
CA ILE A 6 -10.71 10.22 15.89
C ILE A 6 -10.26 9.24 14.81
N ILE A 7 -9.00 9.36 14.36
CA ILE A 7 -8.36 8.43 13.43
C ILE A 7 -7.30 7.66 14.18
N ILE A 8 -7.33 6.33 14.13
CA ILE A 8 -6.36 5.44 14.77
C ILE A 8 -5.39 4.92 13.72
N GLY A 9 -4.12 5.32 13.81
CA GLY A 9 -3.04 4.93 12.91
C GLY A 9 -2.50 6.09 12.08
N GLY A 10 -1.24 6.45 12.29
CA GLY A 10 -0.48 7.49 11.58
C GLY A 10 0.33 6.94 10.41
N GLY A 11 -0.07 5.79 9.86
CA GLY A 11 0.42 5.28 8.59
C GLY A 11 -0.18 6.03 7.39
N LEU A 12 0.22 5.63 6.19
CA LEU A 12 -0.18 6.30 4.95
C LEU A 12 -1.70 6.46 4.80
N LEU A 13 -2.48 5.42 5.16
CA LEU A 13 -3.94 5.45 5.02
C LEU A 13 -4.60 6.39 6.02
N GLY A 14 -4.15 6.38 7.27
CA GLY A 14 -4.71 7.27 8.29
C GLY A 14 -4.36 8.73 8.07
N THR A 15 -3.11 9.04 7.67
CA THR A 15 -2.68 10.41 7.37
C THR A 15 -3.36 10.96 6.12
N ALA A 16 -3.52 10.14 5.06
CA ALA A 16 -4.29 10.53 3.87
C ALA A 16 -5.77 10.78 4.21
N THR A 17 -6.38 9.93 5.05
CA THR A 17 -7.75 10.13 5.53
C THR A 17 -7.88 11.41 6.35
N ALA A 18 -6.93 11.69 7.23
CA ALA A 18 -6.89 12.93 8.04
C ALA A 18 -6.80 14.18 7.15
N TYR A 19 -5.93 14.16 6.13
CA TYR A 19 -5.81 15.23 5.15
C TYR A 19 -7.13 15.46 4.41
N GLN A 20 -7.73 14.40 3.88
CA GLN A 20 -8.96 14.49 3.11
C GLN A 20 -10.16 14.98 3.93
N LEU A 21 -10.27 14.59 5.20
CA LEU A 21 -11.28 15.08 6.13
C LEU A 21 -11.06 16.55 6.49
N ALA A 22 -9.80 16.94 6.76
CA ALA A 22 -9.45 18.32 7.07
C ALA A 22 -9.72 19.28 5.89
N LYS A 23 -9.37 18.85 4.66
CA LYS A 23 -9.68 19.58 3.41
C LYS A 23 -11.19 19.84 3.26
N ARG A 24 -12.04 18.93 3.74
CA ARG A 24 -13.50 19.03 3.76
C ARG A 24 -14.06 19.78 4.96
N LYS A 25 -13.19 20.22 5.89
CA LYS A 25 -13.62 20.88 7.15
C LYS A 25 -14.60 20.03 7.95
N ALA A 26 -14.32 18.72 8.06
CA ALA A 26 -15.21 17.73 8.65
C ALA A 26 -15.33 17.82 10.20
N GLY A 27 -14.84 18.88 10.82
CA GLY A 27 -14.87 19.13 12.24
C GLY A 27 -13.50 19.07 12.91
N LYS A 28 -13.47 18.91 14.22
CA LYS A 28 -12.25 18.79 15.02
C LYS A 28 -11.74 17.35 14.96
N ILE A 29 -10.58 17.16 14.34
CA ILE A 29 -10.01 15.84 14.05
C ILE A 29 -8.78 15.60 14.93
N LEU A 30 -8.72 14.41 15.53
CA LEU A 30 -7.54 13.87 16.21
C LEU A 30 -7.04 12.64 15.50
N LEU A 31 -5.74 12.59 15.17
CA LEU A 31 -5.06 11.38 14.71
C LEU A 31 -4.14 10.88 15.83
N LEU A 32 -4.28 9.59 16.17
CA LEU A 32 -3.50 8.90 17.18
C LEU A 32 -2.64 7.82 16.54
N ASP A 33 -1.36 7.78 16.85
CA ASP A 33 -0.47 6.65 16.51
C ASP A 33 0.28 6.16 17.74
N GLY A 34 0.38 4.84 17.89
CA GLY A 34 1.15 4.22 18.97
C GLY A 34 2.66 4.40 18.85
N ASN A 35 3.13 4.85 17.71
CA ASN A 35 4.53 5.10 17.38
C ASN A 35 4.67 6.44 16.66
N GLU A 36 5.79 6.67 15.98
CA GLU A 36 5.96 7.83 15.11
C GLU A 36 5.23 7.66 13.78
N ILE A 37 4.85 8.78 13.15
CA ILE A 37 4.21 8.79 11.82
C ILE A 37 5.10 8.03 10.82
N ALA A 38 4.48 7.21 10.00
CA ALA A 38 5.11 6.40 8.95
C ALA A 38 6.08 5.31 9.44
N SER A 39 6.31 5.11 10.71
CA SER A 39 7.39 4.25 11.25
C SER A 39 7.20 2.74 11.02
N GLN A 40 6.00 2.30 10.64
CA GLN A 40 5.66 0.88 10.54
C GLN A 40 5.63 0.36 9.08
N ALA A 41 4.52 -0.19 8.61
CA ALA A 41 4.41 -0.76 7.25
C ALA A 41 4.66 0.27 6.14
N SER A 42 4.33 1.54 6.37
CA SER A 42 4.50 2.62 5.39
C SER A 42 5.96 2.85 5.02
N SER A 43 6.91 2.78 5.97
CA SER A 43 8.35 2.93 5.72
C SER A 43 9.02 1.70 5.10
N ARG A 44 8.28 0.63 4.87
CA ARG A 44 8.78 -0.66 4.36
C ARG A 44 8.27 -0.99 2.97
N ALA A 45 7.67 -0.01 2.28
CA ALA A 45 7.13 -0.19 0.95
C ALA A 45 8.21 -0.03 -0.13
N ALA A 46 8.00 -0.70 -1.28
CA ALA A 46 8.85 -0.52 -2.46
C ALA A 46 8.57 0.77 -3.23
N CYS A 47 7.55 1.51 -2.82
CA CYS A 47 7.27 2.89 -3.23
C CYS A 47 6.80 3.09 -4.68
N LEU A 48 6.35 2.05 -5.37
CA LEU A 48 5.93 2.14 -6.77
C LEU A 48 4.51 2.72 -6.91
N LEU A 49 4.34 3.69 -7.80
CA LEU A 49 3.07 4.30 -8.19
C LEU A 49 2.76 3.95 -9.65
N THR A 50 2.20 2.77 -9.89
CA THR A 50 1.71 2.39 -11.22
C THR A 50 0.29 2.90 -11.39
N ARG A 51 0.01 3.67 -12.47
CA ARG A 51 -1.31 4.24 -12.74
C ARG A 51 -2.29 3.21 -13.28
N ALA A 52 -1.88 2.47 -14.30
CA ALA A 52 -2.75 1.50 -14.95
C ALA A 52 -3.07 0.30 -14.06
N ARG A 53 -4.33 -0.08 -14.06
CA ARG A 53 -4.89 -1.25 -13.36
C ARG A 53 -5.99 -1.85 -14.24
N THR A 54 -6.17 -3.15 -14.15
CA THR A 54 -7.27 -3.83 -14.86
C THR A 54 -8.65 -3.59 -14.24
N LYS A 55 -8.72 -2.94 -13.08
CA LYS A 55 -9.97 -2.58 -12.39
C LYS A 55 -10.10 -1.05 -12.36
N PRO A 56 -11.07 -0.44 -13.09
CA PRO A 56 -11.23 1.01 -13.23
C PRO A 56 -11.26 1.77 -11.90
N ALA A 57 -12.02 1.28 -10.93
CA ALA A 57 -12.12 1.92 -9.60
C ALA A 57 -10.75 2.07 -8.90
N LEU A 58 -9.79 1.16 -9.13
CA LEU A 58 -8.43 1.29 -8.58
C LEU A 58 -7.63 2.36 -9.30
N MET A 59 -7.86 2.60 -10.59
CA MET A 59 -7.19 3.68 -11.33
C MET A 59 -7.62 5.05 -10.83
N GLU A 60 -8.91 5.23 -10.52
CA GLU A 60 -9.43 6.48 -9.93
C GLU A 60 -8.80 6.74 -8.55
N LEU A 61 -8.67 5.70 -7.69
CA LEU A 61 -7.99 5.84 -6.41
C LEU A 61 -6.51 6.23 -6.56
N VAL A 62 -5.83 5.69 -7.56
CA VAL A 62 -4.43 6.03 -7.84
C VAL A 62 -4.32 7.45 -8.38
N GLN A 63 -5.21 7.87 -9.30
CA GLN A 63 -5.21 9.24 -9.81
C GLN A 63 -5.35 10.25 -8.68
N GLU A 64 -6.26 10.02 -7.74
CA GLU A 64 -6.42 10.89 -6.56
C GLU A 64 -5.14 11.00 -5.72
N THR A 65 -4.31 9.94 -5.69
CA THR A 65 -3.02 10.02 -4.98
C THR A 65 -2.06 11.02 -5.64
N TYR A 66 -1.98 11.03 -6.97
CA TYR A 66 -1.19 12.03 -7.71
C TYR A 66 -1.74 13.43 -7.49
N ASP A 67 -3.07 13.60 -7.58
CA ASP A 67 -3.71 14.89 -7.33
C ASP A 67 -3.42 15.41 -5.90
N CYS A 68 -3.45 14.52 -4.91
CA CYS A 68 -3.08 14.85 -3.54
C CYS A 68 -1.62 15.27 -3.40
N ILE A 69 -0.68 14.64 -4.12
CA ILE A 69 0.73 15.02 -4.08
C ILE A 69 0.89 16.45 -4.56
N ASP A 70 0.32 16.79 -5.72
CA ASP A 70 0.37 18.15 -6.29
C ASP A 70 -0.26 19.19 -5.34
N GLU A 71 -1.43 18.88 -4.75
CA GLU A 71 -2.10 19.76 -3.80
C GLU A 71 -1.29 19.97 -2.51
N ILE A 72 -0.65 18.92 -1.99
CA ILE A 72 0.16 18.99 -0.76
C ILE A 72 1.43 19.78 -1.01
N GLU A 73 2.10 19.58 -2.14
CA GLU A 73 3.27 20.38 -2.52
C GLU A 73 2.93 21.87 -2.62
N GLN A 74 1.79 22.21 -3.22
CA GLN A 74 1.29 23.59 -3.27
C GLN A 74 0.96 24.14 -1.89
N LEU A 75 0.28 23.35 -1.03
CA LEU A 75 -0.11 23.77 0.31
C LEU A 75 1.09 24.02 1.22
N LEU A 76 2.10 23.14 1.14
CA LEU A 76 3.28 23.19 2.01
C LEU A 76 4.41 24.06 1.44
N GLY A 77 4.40 24.37 0.13
CA GLY A 77 5.45 25.11 -0.55
C GLY A 77 6.76 24.34 -0.70
N GLU A 78 6.70 22.99 -0.69
CA GLU A 78 7.86 22.11 -0.78
C GLU A 78 7.55 20.85 -1.59
N SER A 79 8.58 20.26 -2.23
CA SER A 79 8.41 19.02 -3.00
C SER A 79 8.37 17.79 -2.11
N LEU A 80 7.52 16.83 -2.49
CA LEU A 80 7.49 15.47 -1.96
C LEU A 80 8.38 14.51 -2.76
N GLU A 81 9.18 15.05 -3.69
CA GLU A 81 10.17 14.31 -4.48
C GLU A 81 9.56 13.15 -5.30
N LEU A 82 8.38 13.35 -5.88
CA LEU A 82 7.79 12.39 -6.80
C LEU A 82 8.70 12.21 -8.02
N GLN A 83 9.20 10.99 -8.24
CA GLN A 83 10.06 10.63 -9.35
C GLN A 83 9.23 10.01 -10.49
N GLN A 84 8.76 10.84 -11.42
CA GLN A 84 8.01 10.37 -12.59
C GLN A 84 8.97 9.89 -13.69
N CYS A 85 9.51 8.69 -13.51
CA CYS A 85 10.48 8.08 -14.43
C CYS A 85 9.84 7.04 -15.37
N GLY A 86 8.58 6.71 -15.15
CA GLY A 86 7.86 5.67 -15.87
C GLY A 86 8.10 4.26 -15.35
N SER A 87 7.40 3.30 -15.96
CA SER A 87 7.61 1.87 -15.76
C SER A 87 7.65 1.11 -17.07
N VAL A 88 8.31 -0.04 -17.08
CA VAL A 88 8.31 -0.97 -18.21
C VAL A 88 7.79 -2.32 -17.73
N THR A 89 6.65 -2.75 -18.26
CA THR A 89 6.16 -4.12 -18.04
C THR A 89 6.70 -5.02 -19.15
N ILE A 90 7.36 -6.11 -18.77
CA ILE A 90 8.01 -7.07 -19.68
C ILE A 90 7.28 -8.40 -19.60
N ALA A 91 6.85 -8.92 -20.74
CA ALA A 91 6.09 -10.17 -20.86
C ALA A 91 6.69 -11.10 -21.92
N SER A 92 6.62 -12.42 -21.65
CA SER A 92 7.13 -13.45 -22.54
C SER A 92 6.26 -14.71 -22.57
N SER A 93 5.55 -15.05 -21.49
CA SER A 93 4.63 -16.19 -21.50
C SER A 93 3.25 -15.78 -22.05
N GLU A 94 2.48 -16.73 -22.55
CA GLU A 94 1.11 -16.48 -23.01
C GLU A 94 0.25 -15.83 -21.92
N ALA A 95 0.43 -16.22 -20.66
CA ALA A 95 -0.33 -15.65 -19.55
C ALA A 95 0.04 -14.19 -19.26
N SER A 96 1.34 -13.85 -19.30
CA SER A 96 1.80 -12.46 -19.09
C SER A 96 1.46 -11.58 -20.29
N LEU A 97 1.53 -12.10 -21.52
CA LEU A 97 1.10 -11.39 -22.74
C LEU A 97 -0.37 -10.98 -22.66
N LYS A 98 -1.29 -11.91 -22.31
CA LYS A 98 -2.70 -11.61 -22.08
C LYS A 98 -2.91 -10.57 -20.95
N GLY A 99 -2.08 -10.65 -19.91
CA GLY A 99 -2.11 -9.68 -18.81
C GLY A 99 -1.72 -8.27 -19.26
N VAL A 100 -0.69 -8.16 -20.09
CA VAL A 100 -0.23 -6.89 -20.67
C VAL A 100 -1.27 -6.31 -21.60
N GLU A 101 -1.87 -7.11 -22.48
CA GLU A 101 -2.94 -6.67 -23.39
C GLU A 101 -4.16 -6.11 -22.62
N ALA A 102 -4.56 -6.78 -21.54
CA ALA A 102 -5.63 -6.28 -20.68
C ALA A 102 -5.23 -4.96 -19.96
N LEU A 103 -3.97 -4.81 -19.58
CA LEU A 103 -3.45 -3.59 -18.95
C LEU A 103 -3.40 -2.43 -19.96
N GLU A 104 -2.94 -2.66 -21.20
CA GLU A 104 -2.95 -1.66 -22.28
C GLU A 104 -4.38 -1.20 -22.60
N SER A 105 -5.30 -2.15 -22.73
CA SER A 105 -6.71 -1.80 -22.97
C SER A 105 -7.27 -0.91 -21.87
N ALA A 106 -7.07 -1.30 -20.60
CA ALA A 106 -7.53 -0.52 -19.46
C ALA A 106 -6.86 0.86 -19.39
N ALA A 107 -5.55 0.95 -19.69
CA ALA A 107 -4.82 2.21 -19.74
C ALA A 107 -5.40 3.13 -20.83
N ASN A 108 -5.65 2.61 -22.04
CA ASN A 108 -6.25 3.36 -23.15
C ASN A 108 -7.66 3.85 -22.82
N ASP A 109 -8.49 3.00 -22.23
CA ASP A 109 -9.87 3.34 -21.82
C ASP A 109 -9.89 4.47 -20.79
N PHE A 110 -8.85 4.54 -19.95
CA PHE A 110 -8.69 5.55 -18.89
C PHE A 110 -7.85 6.77 -19.31
N GLY A 111 -7.32 6.76 -20.54
CA GLY A 111 -6.48 7.84 -21.07
C GLY A 111 -5.07 7.91 -20.46
N ILE A 112 -4.56 6.79 -19.93
CA ILE A 112 -3.20 6.70 -19.40
C ILE A 112 -2.23 6.46 -20.56
N PRO A 113 -1.22 7.33 -20.78
CA PRO A 113 -0.23 7.15 -21.82
C PRO A 113 0.51 5.81 -21.67
N ASN A 114 0.58 5.07 -22.76
CA ASN A 114 1.33 3.82 -22.82
C ASN A 114 1.80 3.55 -24.26
N GLU A 115 2.92 2.84 -24.42
CA GLU A 115 3.45 2.47 -25.73
C GLU A 115 4.16 1.12 -25.68
N ARG A 116 4.02 0.32 -26.74
CA ARG A 116 4.87 -0.86 -26.97
C ARG A 116 6.22 -0.41 -27.47
N ILE A 117 7.28 -0.89 -26.83
CA ILE A 117 8.66 -0.48 -27.12
C ILE A 117 9.49 -1.67 -27.65
N SER A 118 10.49 -1.34 -28.48
CA SER A 118 11.43 -2.33 -28.99
C SER A 118 12.40 -2.82 -27.92
N GLN A 119 13.02 -3.99 -28.13
CA GLN A 119 14.09 -4.52 -27.28
C GLN A 119 15.23 -3.51 -27.10
N LYS A 120 15.64 -2.83 -28.18
CA LYS A 120 16.62 -1.74 -28.09
C LYS A 120 16.20 -0.66 -27.09
N ARG A 121 14.92 -0.25 -27.13
CA ARG A 121 14.39 0.75 -26.20
C ARG A 121 14.31 0.22 -24.78
N VAL A 122 14.02 -1.08 -24.59
CA VAL A 122 14.10 -1.72 -23.26
C VAL A 122 15.51 -1.58 -22.69
N LYS A 123 16.55 -1.86 -23.47
CA LYS A 123 17.96 -1.73 -23.04
C LYS A 123 18.34 -0.31 -22.66
N GLU A 124 17.85 0.67 -23.41
CA GLU A 124 18.10 2.09 -23.11
C GLU A 124 17.43 2.52 -21.79
N LEU A 125 16.20 2.07 -21.53
CA LEU A 125 15.43 2.41 -20.35
C LEU A 125 15.84 1.61 -19.11
N LEU A 126 16.24 0.35 -19.29
CA LEU A 126 16.57 -0.60 -18.23
C LEU A 126 17.90 -1.28 -18.52
N PRO A 127 19.03 -0.57 -18.34
CA PRO A 127 20.35 -1.09 -18.77
C PRO A 127 20.78 -2.38 -18.08
N TRP A 128 20.18 -2.74 -16.96
CA TRP A 128 20.42 -4.00 -16.22
C TRP A 128 19.57 -5.17 -16.71
N ILE A 129 18.60 -4.94 -17.59
CA ILE A 129 17.71 -6.00 -18.12
C ILE A 129 18.27 -6.57 -19.42
N ASN A 130 18.15 -7.87 -19.56
CA ASN A 130 18.37 -8.56 -20.83
C ASN A 130 17.17 -8.30 -21.74
N GLU A 131 17.35 -7.41 -22.69
CA GLU A 131 16.30 -6.98 -23.62
C GLU A 131 15.78 -8.11 -24.50
N THR A 132 16.60 -9.12 -24.79
CA THR A 132 16.19 -10.25 -25.65
C THR A 132 15.21 -11.19 -24.96
N ALA A 133 15.04 -11.08 -23.64
CA ALA A 133 14.05 -11.82 -22.88
C ALA A 133 12.63 -11.23 -22.99
N ALA A 134 12.49 -10.02 -23.55
CA ALA A 134 11.22 -9.34 -23.73
C ALA A 134 10.62 -9.68 -25.09
N ASP A 135 9.56 -10.52 -25.12
CA ASP A 135 8.77 -10.72 -26.33
C ASP A 135 7.83 -9.52 -26.57
N VAL A 136 7.27 -8.99 -25.51
CA VAL A 136 6.54 -7.72 -25.49
C VAL A 136 7.01 -6.88 -24.30
N ALA A 137 7.20 -5.59 -24.53
CA ALA A 137 7.47 -4.61 -23.50
C ALA A 137 6.56 -3.39 -23.68
N VAL A 138 5.91 -2.97 -22.60
CA VAL A 138 5.05 -1.78 -22.58
C VAL A 138 5.61 -0.77 -21.60
N TYR A 139 5.86 0.44 -22.10
CA TYR A 139 6.31 1.59 -21.32
C TYR A 139 5.13 2.46 -20.92
N MET A 140 5.03 2.79 -19.64
CA MET A 140 4.05 3.68 -19.04
C MET A 140 4.77 4.95 -18.53
N PRO A 141 4.89 6.02 -19.35
CA PRO A 141 5.75 7.17 -19.05
C PRO A 141 5.30 7.98 -17.83
N THR A 142 4.05 7.87 -17.43
CA THR A 142 3.48 8.63 -16.31
C THR A 142 3.49 7.88 -14.98
N ASP A 143 3.97 6.66 -14.96
CA ASP A 143 4.22 5.94 -13.71
C ASP A 143 5.38 6.58 -12.94
N ALA A 144 5.37 6.44 -11.63
CA ALA A 144 6.33 7.10 -10.74
C ALA A 144 6.73 6.21 -9.57
N PHE A 145 7.69 6.66 -8.80
CA PHE A 145 7.90 6.22 -7.44
C PHE A 145 8.10 7.43 -6.51
N ILE A 146 7.85 7.24 -5.22
CA ILE A 146 8.00 8.27 -4.19
C ILE A 146 8.42 7.60 -2.89
N ASP A 147 9.26 8.25 -2.09
CA ASP A 147 9.51 7.75 -0.73
C ASP A 147 8.19 7.74 0.07
N SER A 148 7.79 6.56 0.53
CA SER A 148 6.51 6.37 1.20
C SER A 148 6.44 6.99 2.59
N ALA A 149 7.59 7.15 3.28
CA ALA A 149 7.64 7.84 4.54
C ALA A 149 7.53 9.36 4.33
N LEU A 150 8.17 9.88 3.27
CA LEU A 150 8.04 11.29 2.88
C LEU A 150 6.61 11.63 2.47
N LEU A 151 5.95 10.79 1.65
CA LEU A 151 4.55 10.97 1.28
C LEU A 151 3.63 10.93 2.51
N CYS A 152 3.81 9.96 3.41
CA CYS A 152 3.04 9.85 4.64
C CYS A 152 3.22 11.08 5.54
N SER A 153 4.47 11.55 5.70
CA SER A 153 4.79 12.79 6.41
C SER A 153 4.18 14.01 5.71
N GLY A 154 4.15 14.05 4.39
CA GLY A 154 3.48 15.09 3.60
C GLY A 154 1.99 15.19 3.94
N TYR A 155 1.27 14.06 3.89
CA TYR A 155 -0.14 14.02 4.33
C TYR A 155 -0.31 14.50 5.77
N ALA A 156 0.53 14.03 6.70
CA ALA A 156 0.44 14.41 8.11
C ALA A 156 0.65 15.92 8.32
N ARG A 157 1.66 16.51 7.66
CA ARG A 157 1.96 17.94 7.74
C ARG A 157 0.85 18.78 7.10
N ALA A 158 0.34 18.36 5.95
CA ALA A 158 -0.79 19.01 5.30
C ALA A 158 -2.06 18.96 6.18
N ALA A 159 -2.38 17.80 6.76
CA ALA A 159 -3.48 17.65 7.70
C ALA A 159 -3.33 18.58 8.93
N LYS A 160 -2.11 18.65 9.49
CA LYS A 160 -1.79 19.55 10.61
C LYS A 160 -1.94 21.04 10.23
N ALA A 161 -1.48 21.42 9.03
CA ALA A 161 -1.64 22.79 8.53
C ALA A 161 -3.12 23.17 8.36
N LEU A 162 -4.00 22.18 8.12
CA LEU A 162 -5.45 22.33 8.04
C LEU A 162 -6.17 22.16 9.39
N GLY A 163 -5.43 22.04 10.52
CA GLY A 163 -5.99 22.06 11.87
C GLY A 163 -6.20 20.70 12.52
N VAL A 164 -5.70 19.58 11.92
CA VAL A 164 -5.74 18.27 12.57
C VAL A 164 -4.74 18.22 13.74
N GLU A 165 -5.19 17.73 14.89
CA GLU A 165 -4.31 17.42 16.01
C GLU A 165 -3.69 16.03 15.79
N LEU A 166 -2.36 15.93 15.93
CA LEU A 166 -1.61 14.68 15.81
C LEU A 166 -0.99 14.35 17.16
N ARG A 167 -1.19 13.12 17.65
CA ARG A 167 -0.52 12.58 18.84
C ARG A 167 0.19 11.29 18.46
N THR A 168 1.50 11.31 18.46
CA THR A 168 2.37 10.14 18.29
C THR A 168 2.73 9.54 19.65
N ASN A 169 3.25 8.31 19.65
CA ASN A 169 3.54 7.54 20.87
C ASN A 169 2.32 7.43 21.79
N CYS A 170 1.13 7.42 21.19
CA CYS A 170 -0.17 7.42 21.86
C CYS A 170 -1.00 6.23 21.35
N LYS A 171 -0.71 5.05 21.87
CA LYS A 171 -1.37 3.80 21.47
C LYS A 171 -2.81 3.78 21.96
N VAL A 172 -3.76 3.48 21.08
CA VAL A 172 -5.14 3.23 21.47
C VAL A 172 -5.26 1.82 22.03
N ARG A 173 -5.85 1.69 23.22
CA ARG A 173 -6.13 0.40 23.87
C ARG A 173 -7.40 -0.24 23.32
N SER A 174 -8.47 0.54 23.21
CA SER A 174 -9.78 0.04 22.78
C SER A 174 -10.66 1.14 22.19
N ILE A 175 -11.57 0.75 21.32
CA ILE A 175 -12.65 1.60 20.81
C ILE A 175 -13.84 1.44 21.75
N GLN A 176 -14.43 2.56 22.16
CA GLN A 176 -15.52 2.61 23.11
C GLN A 176 -16.86 2.78 22.42
N THR A 177 -17.87 2.05 22.91
CA THR A 177 -19.22 2.07 22.33
C THR A 177 -20.28 2.20 23.44
N GLU A 178 -21.36 2.87 23.13
CA GLU A 178 -22.53 3.01 24.01
C GLU A 178 -23.80 2.90 23.15
N GLY A 179 -24.71 2.01 23.51
CA GLY A 179 -26.00 1.86 22.81
C GLY A 179 -25.88 1.56 21.30
N GLY A 180 -24.83 0.84 20.86
CA GLY A 180 -24.61 0.53 19.44
C GLY A 180 -23.95 1.66 18.64
N ARG A 181 -23.46 2.70 19.30
CA ARG A 181 -22.77 3.86 18.71
C ARG A 181 -21.36 3.99 19.25
N ILE A 182 -20.49 4.61 18.48
CA ILE A 182 -19.17 4.99 18.94
C ILE A 182 -19.29 6.14 19.94
N SER A 183 -18.52 6.03 21.05
CA SER A 183 -18.39 7.11 22.05
C SER A 183 -16.96 7.67 22.14
N GLY A 184 -15.96 6.97 21.57
CA GLY A 184 -14.57 7.42 21.55
C GLY A 184 -13.56 6.28 21.62
N VAL A 185 -12.42 6.56 22.22
CA VAL A 185 -11.33 5.59 22.45
C VAL A 185 -10.80 5.68 23.87
N GLU A 186 -10.21 4.58 24.35
CA GLU A 186 -9.50 4.50 25.62
C GLU A 186 -7.99 4.29 25.35
N LEU A 187 -7.17 5.04 26.08
CA LEU A 187 -5.72 4.89 26.08
C LEU A 187 -5.27 3.91 27.20
N PRO A 188 -4.02 3.41 27.13
CA PRO A 188 -3.54 2.42 28.11
C PRO A 188 -3.50 2.89 29.57
N ASP A 189 -3.36 4.20 29.80
CA ASP A 189 -3.39 4.86 31.13
C ASP A 189 -4.80 5.11 31.65
N GLY A 190 -5.83 4.77 30.87
CA GLY A 190 -7.24 4.98 31.21
C GLY A 190 -7.79 6.33 30.74
N GLU A 191 -7.02 7.18 30.05
CA GLU A 191 -7.56 8.39 29.44
C GLU A 191 -8.65 8.04 28.42
N MET A 192 -9.81 8.67 28.57
CA MET A 192 -10.93 8.57 27.64
C MET A 192 -10.97 9.78 26.72
N ILE A 193 -10.94 9.55 25.41
CA ILE A 193 -11.07 10.61 24.41
C ILE A 193 -12.37 10.38 23.66
N SER A 194 -13.29 11.34 23.76
CA SER A 194 -14.65 11.21 23.21
C SER A 194 -14.72 11.72 21.77
N ALA A 195 -15.37 10.95 20.91
CA ALA A 195 -15.77 11.35 19.55
C ALA A 195 -16.92 10.45 19.06
N PRO A 196 -17.89 10.99 18.30
CA PRO A 196 -18.97 10.22 17.69
C PRO A 196 -18.51 9.41 16.47
N VAL A 197 -17.35 9.71 15.91
CA VAL A 197 -16.77 8.98 14.75
C VAL A 197 -15.36 8.52 15.07
N VAL A 198 -15.10 7.24 14.84
CA VAL A 198 -13.77 6.63 14.92
C VAL A 198 -13.44 5.94 13.60
N VAL A 199 -12.28 6.27 13.04
CA VAL A 199 -11.74 5.63 11.85
C VAL A 199 -10.59 4.70 12.26
N ASN A 200 -10.77 3.39 12.08
CA ASN A 200 -9.74 2.41 12.31
C ASN A 200 -8.84 2.27 11.07
N ALA A 201 -7.70 2.94 11.07
CA ALA A 201 -6.63 2.88 10.08
C ALA A 201 -5.35 2.26 10.66
N ALA A 202 -5.47 1.41 11.69
CA ALA A 202 -4.36 0.82 12.44
C ALA A 202 -3.61 -0.31 11.67
N GLY A 203 -3.73 -0.35 10.33
CA GLY A 203 -2.98 -1.26 9.47
C GLY A 203 -3.11 -2.72 9.91
N SER A 204 -1.97 -3.38 10.12
CA SER A 204 -1.92 -4.79 10.50
C SER A 204 -2.59 -5.11 11.84
N TRP A 205 -2.68 -4.13 12.74
CA TRP A 205 -3.28 -4.29 14.08
C TRP A 205 -4.77 -3.94 14.10
N ALA A 206 -5.38 -3.51 12.99
CA ALA A 206 -6.77 -3.06 12.98
C ALA A 206 -7.75 -4.14 13.50
N ASN A 207 -7.52 -5.42 13.18
CA ASN A 207 -8.35 -6.52 13.68
C ASN A 207 -8.24 -6.74 15.21
N LEU A 208 -7.14 -6.32 15.86
CA LEU A 208 -7.01 -6.40 17.32
C LEU A 208 -7.96 -5.42 18.02
N LEU A 209 -8.17 -4.23 17.43
CA LEU A 209 -9.12 -3.24 17.94
C LEU A 209 -10.57 -3.64 17.66
N MET A 210 -10.81 -4.42 16.60
CA MET A 210 -12.15 -4.85 16.21
C MET A 210 -12.63 -6.10 16.95
N ARG A 211 -11.68 -6.97 17.37
CA ARG A 211 -12.00 -8.25 18.05
C ARG A 211 -12.86 -8.10 19.30
N PRO A 212 -12.58 -7.15 20.21
CA PRO A 212 -13.43 -6.93 21.39
C PRO A 212 -14.85 -6.47 21.05
N LEU A 213 -15.03 -5.85 19.88
CA LEU A 213 -16.32 -5.43 19.36
C LEU A 213 -17.09 -6.57 18.66
N GLY A 214 -16.51 -7.74 18.58
CA GLY A 214 -17.07 -8.89 17.85
C GLY A 214 -17.22 -8.63 16.36
N VAL A 215 -16.23 -7.97 15.75
CA VAL A 215 -16.14 -7.65 14.31
C VAL A 215 -14.83 -8.23 13.76
N GLY A 216 -14.91 -8.94 12.63
CA GLY A 216 -13.76 -9.37 11.84
C GLY A 216 -13.66 -8.57 10.54
N LEU A 217 -12.58 -7.81 10.33
CA LEU A 217 -12.31 -7.19 9.04
C LEU A 217 -11.68 -8.22 8.09
N PRO A 218 -12.12 -8.29 6.82
CA PRO A 218 -11.75 -9.38 5.91
C PRO A 218 -10.34 -9.24 5.32
N PHE A 219 -9.32 -9.11 6.17
CA PHE A 219 -7.92 -9.06 5.76
C PHE A 219 -7.00 -9.76 6.76
N THR A 220 -5.80 -10.11 6.30
CA THR A 220 -4.69 -10.52 7.16
C THR A 220 -3.38 -9.88 6.72
N PRO A 221 -2.43 -9.65 7.65
CA PRO A 221 -1.05 -9.26 7.29
C PRO A 221 -0.35 -10.41 6.55
N VAL A 222 0.22 -10.10 5.38
CA VAL A 222 0.99 -11.02 4.55
C VAL A 222 2.36 -10.42 4.28
N ARG A 223 3.43 -11.22 4.37
CA ARG A 223 4.79 -10.77 4.12
C ARG A 223 4.92 -10.15 2.72
N SER A 224 5.43 -8.93 2.68
CA SER A 224 5.94 -8.28 1.47
C SER A 224 7.39 -7.93 1.68
N HIS A 225 8.24 -8.18 0.69
CA HIS A 225 9.67 -8.01 0.87
C HIS A 225 10.39 -7.67 -0.44
N PHE A 226 11.61 -7.15 -0.30
CA PHE A 226 12.53 -6.89 -1.40
C PHE A 226 13.98 -6.93 -0.90
N TRP A 227 14.89 -7.12 -1.84
CA TRP A 227 16.33 -7.10 -1.64
C TRP A 227 16.93 -5.87 -2.27
N ILE A 228 17.99 -5.34 -1.68
CA ILE A 228 18.73 -4.19 -2.19
C ILE A 228 20.18 -4.64 -2.40
N THR A 229 20.69 -4.44 -3.61
CA THR A 229 22.07 -4.78 -3.95
C THR A 229 23.07 -3.80 -3.34
N GLY A 230 24.36 -4.10 -3.45
CA GLY A 230 25.41 -3.10 -3.29
C GLY A 230 25.28 -1.98 -4.33
N ILE A 231 25.90 -0.82 -4.01
CA ILE A 231 25.89 0.35 -4.91
C ILE A 231 26.83 0.09 -6.10
N ASP A 232 26.30 0.20 -7.30
CA ASP A 232 27.02 0.24 -8.57
C ASP A 232 26.31 1.24 -9.52
N LYS A 233 26.75 2.51 -9.49
CA LYS A 233 26.12 3.60 -10.24
C LYS A 233 26.26 3.46 -11.76
N GLN A 234 27.23 2.69 -12.25
CA GLN A 234 27.38 2.42 -13.69
C GLN A 234 26.36 1.40 -14.15
N ARG A 235 26.12 0.38 -13.35
CA ARG A 235 25.20 -0.71 -13.63
C ARG A 235 23.74 -0.31 -13.34
N PHE A 236 23.51 0.43 -12.26
CA PHE A 236 22.18 0.85 -11.80
C PHE A 236 22.08 2.38 -11.74
N PRO A 237 22.08 3.06 -12.89
CA PRO A 237 21.99 4.51 -12.92
C PRO A 237 20.63 4.97 -12.35
N VAL A 238 20.63 6.16 -11.74
CA VAL A 238 19.42 6.79 -11.21
C VAL A 238 18.53 7.37 -12.31
N ASN A 239 17.29 7.68 -11.99
CA ASN A 239 16.32 8.31 -12.90
C ASN A 239 15.93 7.43 -14.11
N HIS A 240 15.99 6.13 -13.95
CA HIS A 240 15.48 5.16 -14.92
C HIS A 240 14.10 4.64 -14.49
N PRO A 241 13.26 4.21 -15.46
CA PRO A 241 12.00 3.52 -15.15
C PRO A 241 12.23 2.29 -14.27
N PHE A 242 11.24 1.91 -13.50
CA PHE A 242 11.25 0.60 -12.88
C PHE A 242 10.66 -0.45 -13.82
N SER A 243 11.06 -1.71 -13.63
CA SER A 243 10.50 -2.83 -14.38
C SER A 243 9.45 -3.58 -13.59
N VAL A 244 8.43 -4.11 -14.28
CA VAL A 244 7.51 -5.11 -13.77
C VAL A 244 7.62 -6.35 -14.65
N ILE A 245 7.92 -7.51 -14.06
CA ILE A 245 8.22 -8.75 -14.76
C ILE A 245 7.31 -9.87 -14.24
N PRO A 246 6.06 -9.97 -14.74
CA PRO A 246 5.08 -10.94 -14.26
C PRO A 246 5.57 -12.39 -14.35
N ASP A 247 6.31 -12.75 -15.39
CA ASP A 247 6.84 -14.09 -15.60
C ASP A 247 7.86 -14.52 -14.52
N ALA A 248 8.56 -13.55 -13.95
CA ALA A 248 9.47 -13.77 -12.82
C ALA A 248 8.83 -13.47 -11.47
N ARG A 249 7.56 -13.06 -11.43
CA ARG A 249 6.89 -12.58 -10.21
C ARG A 249 7.70 -11.48 -9.50
N ALA A 250 8.33 -10.62 -10.30
CA ALA A 250 9.33 -9.66 -9.85
C ALA A 250 9.05 -8.24 -10.32
N PHE A 251 9.66 -7.30 -9.63
CA PHE A 251 9.93 -5.95 -10.13
C PHE A 251 11.37 -5.56 -9.83
N THR A 252 11.93 -4.64 -10.61
CA THR A 252 13.23 -4.02 -10.28
C THR A 252 13.15 -2.50 -10.38
N ARG A 253 13.84 -1.80 -9.48
CA ARG A 253 13.95 -0.34 -9.47
C ARG A 253 15.35 0.07 -9.06
N SER A 254 15.99 0.94 -9.83
CA SER A 254 17.24 1.55 -9.38
C SER A 254 16.96 2.61 -8.30
N ASP A 255 17.82 2.67 -7.29
CA ASP A 255 17.73 3.63 -6.20
C ASP A 255 19.12 3.96 -5.66
N VAL A 256 19.50 5.23 -5.76
CA VAL A 256 20.82 5.74 -5.30
C VAL A 256 22.03 4.95 -5.85
N GLY A 257 21.86 4.29 -7.00
CA GLY A 257 22.89 3.45 -7.63
C GLY A 257 22.92 2.00 -7.14
N ALA A 258 21.94 1.57 -6.35
CA ALA A 258 21.65 0.17 -6.05
C ALA A 258 20.44 -0.32 -6.85
N LEU A 259 20.23 -1.62 -6.92
CA LEU A 259 19.00 -2.20 -7.48
C LEU A 259 18.13 -2.76 -6.36
N ILE A 260 16.90 -2.29 -6.29
CA ILE A 260 15.84 -2.91 -5.50
C ILE A 260 15.22 -4.01 -6.34
N ILE A 261 15.16 -5.22 -5.79
CA ILE A 261 14.60 -6.40 -6.41
C ILE A 261 13.47 -6.91 -5.54
N GLY A 262 12.23 -6.69 -5.96
CA GLY A 262 11.06 -7.28 -5.30
C GLY A 262 10.74 -8.62 -5.93
N LEU A 263 10.59 -9.64 -5.08
CA LEU A 263 10.23 -10.98 -5.50
C LEU A 263 8.99 -11.43 -4.73
N ARG A 264 8.19 -12.28 -5.34
CA ARG A 264 7.00 -12.85 -4.71
C ARG A 264 7.10 -14.38 -4.74
N GLU A 265 7.17 -14.95 -3.56
CA GLU A 265 7.13 -16.40 -3.39
C GLU A 265 5.83 -17.01 -3.92
N SER A 266 5.87 -18.28 -4.32
CA SER A 266 4.69 -19.03 -4.79
C SER A 266 3.68 -19.27 -3.68
N GLN A 267 4.15 -19.35 -2.42
CA GLN A 267 3.33 -19.50 -1.22
C GLN A 267 3.66 -18.36 -0.24
N CYS A 268 2.90 -17.27 -0.33
CA CYS A 268 3.11 -16.12 0.53
C CYS A 268 2.72 -16.44 1.98
N GLN A 269 3.50 -15.91 2.92
CA GLN A 269 3.31 -16.14 4.35
C GLN A 269 2.40 -15.08 4.97
N SER A 270 1.33 -15.51 5.63
CA SER A 270 0.49 -14.67 6.51
C SER A 270 0.98 -14.71 7.95
N PHE A 271 0.57 -13.70 8.73
CA PHE A 271 0.85 -13.60 10.15
C PHE A 271 -0.43 -13.29 10.94
N ASP A 272 -0.57 -13.91 12.09
CA ASP A 272 -1.60 -13.53 13.05
C ASP A 272 -1.19 -12.19 13.68
N PRO A 273 -2.01 -11.12 13.57
CA PRO A 273 -1.68 -9.83 14.15
C PRO A 273 -1.48 -9.87 15.68
N SER A 274 -2.05 -10.85 16.38
CA SER A 274 -1.85 -11.01 17.83
C SER A 274 -0.44 -11.45 18.23
N THR A 275 0.31 -11.99 17.27
CA THR A 275 1.72 -12.41 17.47
C THR A 275 2.71 -11.33 17.06
N MET A 276 2.24 -10.26 16.43
CA MET A 276 3.10 -9.16 15.97
C MET A 276 3.49 -8.24 17.12
N THR A 277 4.75 -7.83 17.12
CA THR A 277 5.25 -6.83 18.07
C THR A 277 4.66 -5.45 17.81
N ASP A 278 4.68 -4.57 18.80
CA ASP A 278 4.21 -3.18 18.66
C ASP A 278 5.06 -2.37 17.67
N GLN A 279 6.32 -2.78 17.48
CA GLN A 279 7.22 -2.20 16.50
C GLN A 279 7.69 -3.28 15.52
N LEU A 280 7.48 -3.05 14.22
CA LEU A 280 7.83 -4.02 13.18
C LEU A 280 9.33 -4.28 13.03
N GLN A 281 10.18 -3.38 13.54
CA GLN A 281 11.63 -3.61 13.56
C GLN A 281 12.02 -4.80 14.45
N ASP A 282 11.21 -5.08 15.49
CA ASP A 282 11.44 -6.14 16.47
C ASP A 282 10.70 -7.44 16.09
N PHE A 283 9.88 -7.40 15.03
CA PHE A 283 9.16 -8.56 14.54
C PHE A 283 9.99 -9.37 13.55
N ASP A 284 10.07 -10.66 13.79
CA ASP A 284 10.70 -11.58 12.83
C ASP A 284 9.70 -11.99 11.72
N PHE A 285 9.88 -11.41 10.55
CA PHE A 285 9.14 -11.78 9.35
C PHE A 285 9.61 -13.11 8.72
N ASN A 286 10.15 -14.03 9.52
CA ASN A 286 10.86 -15.19 9.03
C ASN A 286 12.01 -14.78 8.08
N LYS A 287 12.89 -13.93 8.62
CA LYS A 287 14.01 -13.35 7.84
C LYS A 287 15.00 -14.42 7.34
N ALA A 288 15.06 -15.58 8.02
CA ALA A 288 15.88 -16.70 7.58
C ALA A 288 15.42 -17.24 6.20
N ALA A 289 14.09 -17.30 5.97
CA ALA A 289 13.52 -17.75 4.71
C ALA A 289 13.78 -16.83 3.52
N LYS A 290 14.39 -15.66 3.71
CA LYS A 290 14.74 -14.75 2.61
C LYS A 290 15.60 -15.41 1.53
N TRP A 291 16.48 -16.31 1.92
CA TRP A 291 17.35 -17.03 1.01
C TRP A 291 16.61 -18.13 0.24
N GLU A 292 15.69 -18.85 0.91
CA GLU A 292 14.81 -19.84 0.27
C GLU A 292 13.93 -19.19 -0.81
N VAL A 293 13.38 -17.98 -0.54
CA VAL A 293 12.62 -17.24 -1.54
C VAL A 293 13.50 -16.77 -2.69
N LEU A 294 14.73 -16.35 -2.40
CA LEU A 294 15.67 -15.96 -3.45
C LEU A 294 16.02 -17.16 -4.32
N ASP A 295 16.30 -18.32 -3.71
CA ASP A 295 16.59 -19.57 -4.43
C ASP A 295 15.40 -20.04 -5.28
N GLU A 296 14.16 -19.85 -4.80
CA GLU A 296 12.94 -20.14 -5.58
C GLU A 296 12.78 -19.20 -6.78
N CYS A 297 13.02 -17.90 -6.59
CA CYS A 297 12.66 -16.87 -7.57
C CYS A 297 13.80 -16.46 -8.49
N ALA A 298 15.06 -16.55 -8.07
CA ALA A 298 16.21 -16.15 -8.86
C ALA A 298 16.30 -16.88 -10.21
N PRO A 299 16.04 -18.20 -10.32
CA PRO A 299 16.02 -18.90 -11.60
C PRO A 299 15.01 -18.32 -12.60
N LEU A 300 13.85 -17.83 -12.12
CA LEU A 300 12.83 -17.20 -12.97
C LEU A 300 13.29 -15.82 -13.44
N LEU A 301 13.99 -15.08 -12.59
CA LEU A 301 14.47 -13.74 -12.89
C LEU A 301 15.76 -13.77 -13.74
N LYS A 302 16.56 -14.84 -13.69
CA LYS A 302 17.85 -14.97 -14.40
C LYS A 302 17.73 -14.74 -15.91
N ARG A 303 16.61 -15.13 -16.53
CA ARG A 303 16.35 -14.85 -17.94
C ARG A 303 16.35 -13.34 -18.24
N PHE A 304 15.79 -12.54 -17.32
CA PHE A 304 15.62 -11.08 -17.46
C PHE A 304 16.79 -10.29 -16.85
N LEU A 305 17.38 -10.82 -15.78
CA LEU A 305 18.54 -10.26 -15.08
C LEU A 305 19.61 -11.35 -14.97
N PRO A 306 20.42 -11.56 -16.02
CA PRO A 306 21.36 -12.70 -16.12
C PRO A 306 22.33 -12.79 -14.95
N ASP A 307 22.74 -11.64 -14.44
CA ASP A 307 23.76 -11.54 -13.39
C ASP A 307 23.18 -11.58 -11.98
N ILE A 308 21.92 -12.02 -11.80
CA ILE A 308 21.24 -12.03 -10.49
C ILE A 308 22.03 -12.79 -9.42
N GLU A 309 22.71 -13.89 -9.82
CA GLU A 309 23.49 -14.72 -8.91
C GLU A 309 24.82 -14.08 -8.49
N ASP A 310 25.31 -13.10 -9.26
CA ASP A 310 26.55 -12.37 -8.99
C ASP A 310 26.30 -11.07 -8.21
N LEU A 311 25.03 -10.70 -7.99
CA LEU A 311 24.66 -9.49 -7.27
C LEU A 311 24.84 -9.69 -5.76
N GLY A 312 25.76 -8.92 -5.16
CA GLY A 312 25.86 -8.84 -3.72
C GLY A 312 24.61 -8.18 -3.11
N ILE A 313 23.98 -8.83 -2.14
CA ILE A 313 22.84 -8.27 -1.40
C ILE A 313 23.35 -7.50 -0.19
N ALA A 314 23.12 -6.19 -0.17
CA ALA A 314 23.47 -5.33 0.95
C ALA A 314 22.38 -5.29 2.02
N HIS A 315 21.09 -5.23 1.62
CA HIS A 315 19.99 -5.14 2.55
C HIS A 315 18.81 -6.03 2.15
N TYR A 316 18.05 -6.44 3.15
CA TYR A 316 16.76 -7.11 3.00
C TYR A 316 15.71 -6.36 3.80
N MET A 317 14.62 -5.98 3.13
CA MET A 317 13.49 -5.32 3.77
C MET A 317 12.27 -6.24 3.71
N ALA A 318 11.63 -6.43 4.86
CA ALA A 318 10.35 -7.12 4.95
C ALA A 318 9.36 -6.29 5.76
N GLY A 319 8.09 -6.40 5.41
CA GLY A 319 7.00 -5.73 6.10
C GLY A 319 5.68 -6.42 5.84
N PRO A 320 4.64 -6.15 6.65
CA PRO A 320 3.32 -6.70 6.44
C PRO A 320 2.57 -5.85 5.40
N SER A 321 1.88 -6.50 4.50
CA SER A 321 0.88 -5.88 3.66
C SER A 321 -0.47 -6.54 3.93
N CYS A 322 -1.50 -5.75 4.24
CA CYS A 322 -2.83 -6.27 4.56
C CYS A 322 -3.53 -6.73 3.28
N TYR A 323 -3.63 -8.06 3.10
CA TYR A 323 -4.27 -8.67 1.93
C TYR A 323 -5.69 -9.12 2.23
N VAL A 324 -6.55 -8.93 1.24
CA VAL A 324 -7.97 -9.30 1.21
C VAL A 324 -8.14 -10.41 0.17
N PRO A 325 -9.04 -11.39 0.36
CA PRO A 325 -9.16 -12.54 -0.55
C PRO A 325 -9.43 -12.18 -2.02
N ASP A 326 -10.12 -11.06 -2.30
CA ASP A 326 -10.42 -10.58 -3.66
C ASP A 326 -9.42 -9.55 -4.22
N ALA A 327 -8.37 -9.28 -3.45
CA ALA A 327 -7.35 -8.27 -3.74
C ALA A 327 -7.91 -6.84 -3.97
N MET A 328 -9.13 -6.55 -3.44
CA MET A 328 -9.67 -5.20 -3.31
C MET A 328 -9.40 -4.66 -1.91
N PHE A 329 -9.50 -3.33 -1.76
CA PHE A 329 -9.22 -2.67 -0.47
C PHE A 329 -10.44 -2.76 0.48
N ILE A 330 -10.26 -2.29 1.72
CA ILE A 330 -11.33 -2.20 2.72
C ILE A 330 -11.47 -0.74 3.14
N ILE A 331 -12.62 -0.15 2.79
CA ILE A 331 -12.91 1.25 3.05
C ILE A 331 -14.40 1.38 3.31
N GLY A 332 -14.79 1.92 4.45
CA GLY A 332 -16.19 2.23 4.70
C GLY A 332 -16.66 2.05 6.13
N PRO A 333 -17.97 2.25 6.35
CA PRO A 333 -18.58 2.07 7.66
C PRO A 333 -18.59 0.58 8.05
N VAL A 334 -18.55 0.35 9.34
CA VAL A 334 -18.79 -0.96 9.95
C VAL A 334 -20.21 -0.91 10.55
N SER A 335 -21.15 -1.57 9.88
CA SER A 335 -22.61 -1.39 10.11
C SER A 335 -23.05 -1.75 11.53
N LYS A 336 -22.30 -2.61 12.23
CA LYS A 336 -22.59 -3.04 13.60
C LYS A 336 -22.58 -1.87 14.60
N TYR A 337 -21.79 -0.82 14.34
CA TYR A 337 -21.64 0.33 15.23
C TYR A 337 -21.72 1.64 14.44
N GLU A 338 -22.74 2.45 14.72
CA GLU A 338 -22.84 3.79 14.12
C GLU A 338 -21.64 4.65 14.50
N GLY A 339 -21.02 5.30 13.51
CA GLY A 339 -19.82 6.12 13.69
C GLY A 339 -18.50 5.36 13.58
N LEU A 340 -18.51 4.02 13.38
CA LEU A 340 -17.29 3.25 13.16
C LEU A 340 -16.99 3.11 11.67
N PHE A 341 -15.78 3.53 11.28
CA PHE A 341 -15.26 3.39 9.92
C PHE A 341 -13.91 2.64 9.93
N THR A 342 -13.54 2.09 8.79
CA THR A 342 -12.22 1.47 8.63
C THR A 342 -11.62 1.81 7.27
N VAL A 343 -10.27 1.94 7.24
CA VAL A 343 -9.46 2.13 6.03
C VAL A 343 -8.23 1.24 6.14
N THR A 344 -8.24 0.11 5.45
CA THR A 344 -7.20 -0.93 5.55
C THR A 344 -7.19 -1.85 4.33
N GLY A 345 -6.50 -2.98 4.39
CA GLY A 345 -6.57 -4.01 3.36
C GLY A 345 -6.04 -3.55 2.01
N CYS A 346 -4.97 -2.75 1.96
CA CYS A 346 -4.47 -2.12 0.72
C CYS A 346 -3.79 -3.06 -0.29
N CYS A 347 -3.68 -4.35 0.00
CA CYS A 347 -3.18 -5.41 -0.90
C CYS A 347 -1.86 -5.07 -1.60
N GLY A 348 -0.94 -4.39 -0.90
CA GLY A 348 0.33 -3.91 -1.45
C GLY A 348 0.22 -2.63 -2.30
N GLY A 349 -0.96 -2.06 -2.46
CA GLY A 349 -1.22 -0.84 -3.25
C GLY A 349 -1.34 0.44 -2.44
N GLY A 350 -1.00 0.43 -1.14
CA GLY A 350 -1.24 1.56 -0.25
C GLY A 350 -0.55 2.86 -0.65
N VAL A 351 0.67 2.79 -1.17
CA VAL A 351 1.40 3.98 -1.64
C VAL A 351 0.71 4.57 -2.87
N ALA A 352 0.38 3.73 -3.84
CA ALA A 352 -0.23 4.19 -5.08
C ALA A 352 -1.68 4.68 -4.92
N ALA A 353 -2.47 4.10 -4.00
CA ALA A 353 -3.90 4.37 -3.88
C ALA A 353 -4.30 5.07 -2.56
N GLY A 354 -3.33 5.41 -1.70
CA GLY A 354 -3.61 5.94 -0.36
C GLY A 354 -4.42 7.22 -0.35
N GLY A 355 -4.14 8.15 -1.28
CA GLY A 355 -4.91 9.39 -1.44
C GLY A 355 -6.37 9.12 -1.76
N GLY A 356 -6.62 8.23 -2.73
CA GLY A 356 -7.99 7.85 -3.11
C GLY A 356 -8.72 7.06 -2.03
N MET A 357 -8.00 6.18 -1.29
CA MET A 357 -8.59 5.49 -0.13
C MET A 357 -9.02 6.47 0.94
N GLY A 358 -8.18 7.47 1.24
CA GLY A 358 -8.49 8.56 2.18
C GLY A 358 -9.66 9.41 1.72
N ARG A 359 -9.74 9.75 0.43
CA ARG A 359 -10.85 10.50 -0.16
C ARG A 359 -12.16 9.73 -0.03
N LEU A 360 -12.20 8.50 -0.46
CA LEU A 360 -13.41 7.69 -0.37
C LEU A 360 -13.90 7.57 1.08
N ALA A 361 -12.98 7.36 2.03
CA ALA A 361 -13.33 7.34 3.45
C ALA A 361 -13.90 8.66 3.92
N ALA A 362 -13.28 9.79 3.54
CA ALA A 362 -13.75 11.12 3.92
C ALA A 362 -15.13 11.42 3.35
N GLU A 363 -15.40 11.10 2.09
CA GLU A 363 -16.71 11.27 1.45
C GLU A 363 -17.80 10.45 2.15
N LEU A 364 -17.51 9.20 2.53
CA LEU A 364 -18.45 8.36 3.27
C LEU A 364 -18.71 8.88 4.68
N ILE A 365 -17.70 9.43 5.36
CA ILE A 365 -17.84 9.99 6.72
C ILE A 365 -18.64 11.30 6.71
N THR A 366 -18.43 12.16 5.69
CA THR A 366 -19.12 13.45 5.56
C THR A 366 -20.48 13.34 4.88
N GLY A 367 -20.85 12.16 4.37
CA GLY A 367 -22.10 11.95 3.64
C GLY A 367 -22.10 12.55 2.23
N GLU A 368 -20.93 12.84 1.68
CA GLU A 368 -20.77 13.27 0.29
C GLU A 368 -21.01 12.09 -0.67
N LYS A 369 -21.33 12.41 -1.93
CA LYS A 369 -21.44 11.38 -2.97
C LYS A 369 -20.03 10.80 -3.25
N PRO A 370 -19.83 9.48 -3.04
CA PRO A 370 -18.54 8.85 -3.32
C PRO A 370 -18.15 8.96 -4.80
N PHE A 371 -16.88 9.29 -5.07
CA PHE A 371 -16.35 9.41 -6.43
C PHE A 371 -16.16 8.05 -7.13
N VAL A 372 -16.06 6.97 -6.35
CA VAL A 372 -16.06 5.57 -6.82
C VAL A 372 -17.14 4.78 -6.10
N SER A 373 -17.57 3.65 -6.68
CA SER A 373 -18.55 2.77 -6.04
C SER A 373 -18.04 2.18 -4.73
N PRO A 374 -18.61 2.53 -3.56
CA PRO A 374 -18.11 2.09 -2.27
C PRO A 374 -18.37 0.60 -2.00
N GLY A 375 -19.35 -0.01 -2.66
CA GLY A 375 -19.67 -1.44 -2.47
C GLY A 375 -18.52 -2.38 -2.79
N LEU A 376 -17.63 -1.97 -3.71
CA LEU A 376 -16.42 -2.72 -4.05
C LEU A 376 -15.42 -2.81 -2.89
N PHE A 377 -15.49 -1.87 -1.96
CA PHE A 377 -14.55 -1.72 -0.85
C PHE A 377 -15.20 -1.96 0.52
N ALA A 378 -16.51 -2.26 0.55
CA ALA A 378 -17.25 -2.43 1.78
C ALA A 378 -16.62 -3.49 2.70
N PRO A 379 -16.43 -3.19 4.00
CA PRO A 379 -15.86 -4.14 4.96
C PRO A 379 -16.62 -5.45 5.05
N GLU A 380 -17.93 -5.40 4.84
CA GLU A 380 -18.87 -6.51 5.06
C GLU A 380 -19.19 -7.33 3.80
N ARG A 381 -18.53 -7.06 2.66
CA ARG A 381 -18.80 -7.75 1.38
C ARG A 381 -18.51 -9.27 1.39
N PHE A 382 -17.83 -9.77 2.43
CA PHE A 382 -17.59 -11.21 2.63
C PHE A 382 -18.53 -11.83 3.68
N GLY A 383 -19.47 -11.06 4.26
CA GLY A 383 -20.22 -11.47 5.42
C GLY A 383 -19.34 -11.56 6.68
N GLU A 384 -19.77 -12.39 7.64
CA GLU A 384 -18.98 -12.64 8.84
C GLU A 384 -17.72 -13.45 8.51
N VAL A 385 -16.58 -12.99 8.98
CA VAL A 385 -15.29 -13.66 8.81
C VAL A 385 -14.55 -13.74 10.14
N ASP A 386 -13.76 -14.80 10.32
CA ASP A 386 -12.75 -14.86 11.38
C ASP A 386 -11.36 -14.63 10.78
N PRO A 387 -10.82 -13.39 10.89
CA PRO A 387 -9.50 -13.04 10.35
C PRO A 387 -8.34 -13.72 11.09
N PHE A 388 -8.61 -14.36 12.23
CA PHE A 388 -7.61 -15.09 13.01
C PHE A 388 -7.59 -16.59 12.67
N SER A 389 -8.57 -17.11 11.92
CA SER A 389 -8.56 -18.50 11.49
C SER A 389 -7.49 -18.77 10.44
N ALA A 390 -6.80 -19.91 10.55
CA ALA A 390 -5.76 -20.32 9.60
C ALA A 390 -6.29 -20.41 8.16
N GLU A 391 -7.56 -20.83 7.98
CA GLU A 391 -8.21 -20.92 6.68
C GLU A 391 -8.34 -19.53 6.03
N PHE A 392 -8.85 -18.55 6.79
CA PHE A 392 -9.02 -17.20 6.27
C PHE A 392 -7.66 -16.53 5.97
N GLN A 393 -6.70 -16.69 6.86
CA GLN A 393 -5.33 -16.19 6.67
C GLN A 393 -4.70 -16.78 5.40
N LYS A 394 -4.88 -18.09 5.16
CA LYS A 394 -4.42 -18.74 3.93
C LYS A 394 -5.07 -18.12 2.68
N ARG A 395 -6.39 -17.88 2.68
CA ARG A 395 -7.08 -17.23 1.54
C ARG A 395 -6.50 -15.87 1.21
N CYS A 396 -6.15 -15.07 2.22
CA CYS A 396 -5.50 -13.78 2.02
C CYS A 396 -4.07 -13.92 1.49
N ALA A 397 -3.30 -14.89 1.98
CA ALA A 397 -1.96 -15.20 1.47
C ALA A 397 -2.00 -15.68 0.02
N ASP A 398 -2.98 -16.54 -0.34
CA ASP A 398 -3.20 -17.01 -1.70
C ASP A 398 -3.54 -15.85 -2.66
N ALA A 399 -4.28 -14.84 -2.19
CA ALA A 399 -4.56 -13.64 -2.99
C ALA A 399 -3.28 -12.88 -3.35
N ARG A 400 -2.28 -12.83 -2.45
CA ARG A 400 -0.96 -12.29 -2.77
C ARG A 400 -0.18 -13.20 -3.70
N SER A 401 -0.14 -14.50 -3.43
CA SER A 401 0.60 -15.47 -4.24
C SER A 401 0.15 -15.44 -5.70
N ASN A 402 -1.16 -15.30 -5.93
CA ASN A 402 -1.80 -15.31 -7.24
C ASN A 402 -1.92 -13.93 -7.89
N LYS A 403 -1.37 -12.85 -7.27
CA LYS A 403 -1.45 -11.51 -7.81
C LYS A 403 -0.78 -11.44 -9.18
N LYS A 404 -1.55 -11.03 -10.21
CA LYS A 404 -1.06 -10.82 -11.57
C LYS A 404 -0.58 -9.36 -11.70
N GLY A 405 0.68 -9.19 -11.98
CA GLY A 405 1.29 -7.86 -12.05
C GLY A 405 1.77 -7.34 -10.67
N GLY A 406 2.51 -6.24 -10.68
CA GLY A 406 3.13 -5.63 -9.50
C GLY A 406 2.17 -5.04 -8.48
#